data_9515dd85d4511a9e9e356497490fa4ed
#
_entry.id   9515dd85d4511a9e9e356497490fa4ed
#
_cell.length_a   1.000
_cell.length_b   1.000
_cell.length_c   1.000
_cell.angle_alpha   90.00
_cell.angle_beta   90.00
_cell.angle_gamma   90.00
#
_symmetry.space_group_name_H-M   'P 1'
#
loop_
_entity.id
_entity.type
_entity.pdbx_description
1 polymer ?
#
loop_
_entity_poly.entity_id
_entity_poly.type
_entity_poly.pdbx_seq_one_letter_code
_entity_poly.pdbx_strand_id
1 'polypeptide(L)'
;RMIAGLEDISDGELYIGDKLVNDIDPKDRDIAMVFQNYALYPHLSVYDNMAFALKLRKMPKDEIDKKVKEAAKILDLGHLLDRKPKALSGGQRQRVALGRAIVRNPKVFLMDEPLSNLDAKLRTAMRTEITKLHKSLGTTFIYVTHDQVEAMTMADRIVVMKDGIVQQIDTPQDIYDSPNNMFVAGFIGAPQMNFIDVKLVEKDGEIYAQNDALSIKLNAGDCGALTSNGYIGKEVILGIRPEDIHIEDIFVDNSLDSTFEANVELGELMGAEIYAYLKAGNHSIIARFDGRYKLNIGDKLKLAMDKHRIHIFDKETQVAIRDEKVKETSK
;
A
#
# COMPACT_ATOMS: atom_id res chain seq x y z
N ARG A 1 6.85 -16.03 7.12
CA ARG A 1 7.24 -17.43 7.34
C ARG A 1 7.23 -17.77 8.83
N MET A 2 7.73 -16.89 9.73
CA MET A 2 7.71 -17.07 11.19
C MET A 2 6.29 -17.27 11.75
N ILE A 3 5.32 -16.47 11.29
CA ILE A 3 3.91 -16.64 11.71
C ILE A 3 3.37 -18.03 11.33
N ALA A 4 3.78 -18.52 10.17
CA ALA A 4 3.42 -19.87 9.72
C ALA A 4 4.17 -21.00 10.47
N GLY A 5 5.19 -20.68 11.26
CA GLY A 5 6.07 -21.67 11.90
C GLY A 5 7.02 -22.38 10.93
N LEU A 6 7.30 -21.77 9.79
CA LEU A 6 8.24 -22.29 8.78
C LEU A 6 9.67 -21.77 9.02
N GLU A 7 9.85 -20.87 9.96
CA GLU A 7 11.12 -20.35 10.47
C GLU A 7 10.98 -20.03 11.94
N ASP A 8 12.08 -20.14 12.68
CA ASP A 8 12.11 -19.88 14.11
C ASP A 8 12.00 -18.38 14.40
N ILE A 9 11.39 -18.04 15.53
CA ILE A 9 11.30 -16.69 16.06
C ILE A 9 12.50 -16.45 16.95
N SER A 10 13.36 -15.49 16.59
CA SER A 10 14.61 -15.21 17.33
C SER A 10 14.35 -14.55 18.68
N ASP A 11 13.31 -13.70 18.77
CA ASP A 11 12.93 -12.98 19.98
C ASP A 11 11.46 -12.54 19.91
N GLY A 12 10.85 -12.28 21.06
CA GLY A 12 9.47 -11.88 21.19
C GLY A 12 8.48 -13.04 21.21
N GLU A 13 7.22 -12.73 21.40
CA GLU A 13 6.11 -13.68 21.55
C GLU A 13 5.08 -13.51 20.46
N LEU A 14 4.65 -14.61 19.86
CA LEU A 14 3.58 -14.66 18.85
C LEU A 14 2.35 -15.36 19.40
N TYR A 15 1.22 -14.66 19.38
CA TYR A 15 -0.06 -15.21 19.80
C TYR A 15 -1.02 -15.36 18.62
N ILE A 16 -1.77 -16.46 18.55
CA ILE A 16 -2.92 -16.66 17.66
C ILE A 16 -4.14 -16.86 18.54
N GLY A 17 -5.02 -15.87 18.61
CA GLY A 17 -5.97 -15.75 19.69
C GLY A 17 -5.24 -15.61 21.02
N ASP A 18 -5.63 -16.43 22.02
CA ASP A 18 -5.01 -16.43 23.36
C ASP A 18 -3.87 -17.44 23.51
N LYS A 19 -3.46 -18.09 22.40
CA LYS A 19 -2.46 -19.16 22.44
C LYS A 19 -1.11 -18.66 21.96
N LEU A 20 -0.08 -18.75 22.83
CA LEU A 20 1.32 -18.58 22.45
C LEU A 20 1.72 -19.71 21.49
N VAL A 21 2.30 -19.36 20.33
CA VAL A 21 2.57 -20.31 19.24
C VAL A 21 4.03 -20.38 18.81
N ASN A 22 4.97 -19.80 19.56
CA ASN A 22 6.38 -19.81 19.19
C ASN A 22 6.88 -21.24 18.89
N ASP A 23 6.64 -22.17 19.82
CA ASP A 23 7.11 -23.56 19.74
C ASP A 23 6.04 -24.54 19.18
N ILE A 24 4.98 -24.01 18.58
CA ILE A 24 3.91 -24.84 18.01
C ILE A 24 4.20 -25.16 16.55
N ASP A 25 4.14 -26.45 16.20
CA ASP A 25 4.29 -26.90 14.81
C ASP A 25 3.32 -26.19 13.87
N PRO A 26 3.70 -25.91 12.61
CA PRO A 26 2.83 -25.26 11.60
C PRO A 26 1.45 -25.90 11.45
N LYS A 27 1.36 -27.23 11.53
CA LYS A 27 0.11 -27.99 11.41
C LYS A 27 -0.90 -27.71 12.52
N ASP A 28 -0.42 -27.29 13.70
CA ASP A 28 -1.20 -27.11 14.93
C ASP A 28 -1.43 -25.64 15.30
N ARG A 29 -0.99 -24.69 14.45
CA ARG A 29 -1.18 -23.23 14.64
C ARG A 29 -2.55 -22.72 14.25
N ASP A 30 -3.42 -23.56 13.72
CA ASP A 30 -4.77 -23.19 13.21
C ASP A 30 -4.74 -22.06 12.17
N ILE A 31 -3.79 -22.14 11.25
CA ILE A 31 -3.59 -21.22 10.13
C ILE A 31 -3.79 -21.94 8.79
N ALA A 32 -4.05 -21.17 7.75
CA ALA A 32 -3.94 -21.63 6.37
C ALA A 32 -3.07 -20.66 5.57
N MET A 33 -2.17 -21.21 4.75
CA MET A 33 -1.26 -20.41 3.92
C MET A 33 -1.51 -20.65 2.45
N VAL A 34 -1.57 -19.55 1.69
CA VAL A 34 -1.61 -19.52 0.22
C VAL A 34 -0.26 -18.97 -0.25
N PHE A 35 0.47 -19.79 -1.01
CA PHE A 35 1.80 -19.45 -1.53
C PHE A 35 1.70 -18.77 -2.89
N GLN A 36 2.71 -18.02 -3.27
CA GLN A 36 2.86 -17.34 -4.55
C GLN A 36 2.68 -18.29 -5.77
N ASN A 37 3.16 -19.53 -5.68
CA ASN A 37 3.05 -20.53 -6.72
C ASN A 37 1.83 -21.46 -6.59
N TYR A 38 0.89 -21.08 -5.69
CA TYR A 38 -0.35 -21.81 -5.35
C TYR A 38 -0.11 -23.17 -4.70
N ALA A 39 1.03 -23.82 -4.89
CA ALA A 39 1.45 -25.12 -4.36
C ALA A 39 0.35 -26.21 -4.46
N LEU A 40 -0.35 -26.27 -5.61
CA LEU A 40 -1.38 -27.29 -5.85
C LEU A 40 -0.73 -28.65 -6.13
N TYR A 41 -1.39 -29.71 -5.68
CA TYR A 41 -0.98 -31.09 -6.00
C TYR A 41 -1.39 -31.43 -7.43
N PRO A 42 -0.44 -31.56 -8.39
CA PRO A 42 -0.75 -31.61 -9.82
C PRO A 42 -1.45 -32.89 -10.26
N HIS A 43 -1.32 -33.97 -9.50
CA HIS A 43 -1.92 -35.28 -9.76
C HIS A 43 -3.33 -35.41 -9.19
N LEU A 44 -3.73 -34.54 -8.26
CA LEU A 44 -5.06 -34.54 -7.64
C LEU A 44 -6.04 -33.66 -8.43
N SER A 45 -7.34 -34.01 -8.37
CA SER A 45 -8.42 -33.16 -8.89
C SER A 45 -8.55 -31.87 -8.06
N VAL A 46 -9.36 -30.90 -8.53
CA VAL A 46 -9.73 -29.72 -7.74
C VAL A 46 -10.37 -30.12 -6.43
N TYR A 47 -11.34 -31.04 -6.49
CA TYR A 47 -11.98 -31.61 -5.30
C TYR A 47 -10.97 -32.19 -4.33
N ASP A 48 -10.07 -33.07 -4.81
CA ASP A 48 -9.08 -33.72 -3.96
C ASP A 48 -8.03 -32.76 -3.41
N ASN A 49 -7.65 -31.72 -4.16
CA ASN A 49 -6.81 -30.65 -3.65
C ASN A 49 -7.45 -29.96 -2.45
N MET A 50 -8.74 -29.61 -2.55
CA MET A 50 -9.47 -28.95 -1.46
C MET A 50 -9.70 -29.92 -0.28
N ALA A 51 -10.04 -31.16 -0.54
CA ALA A 51 -10.33 -32.17 0.47
C ALA A 51 -9.09 -32.70 1.20
N PHE A 52 -7.89 -32.49 0.67
CA PHE A 52 -6.66 -33.16 1.11
C PHE A 52 -6.40 -33.01 2.62
N ALA A 53 -6.41 -31.78 3.13
CA ALA A 53 -6.16 -31.52 4.56
C ALA A 53 -7.24 -32.13 5.49
N LEU A 54 -8.49 -32.15 5.02
CA LEU A 54 -9.61 -32.76 5.78
C LEU A 54 -9.51 -34.28 5.83
N LYS A 55 -9.07 -34.90 4.71
CA LYS A 55 -8.79 -36.33 4.65
C LYS A 55 -7.66 -36.73 5.61
N LEU A 56 -6.58 -35.93 5.70
CA LEU A 56 -5.49 -36.18 6.66
C LEU A 56 -5.95 -36.08 8.11
N ARG A 57 -6.92 -35.21 8.41
CA ARG A 57 -7.56 -35.09 9.72
C ARG A 57 -8.59 -36.18 9.99
N LYS A 58 -8.74 -37.18 9.08
CA LYS A 58 -9.70 -38.28 9.17
C LYS A 58 -11.15 -37.84 9.36
N MET A 59 -11.53 -36.71 8.79
CA MET A 59 -12.90 -36.19 8.83
C MET A 59 -13.84 -37.13 8.05
N PRO A 60 -15.12 -37.30 8.47
CA PRO A 60 -16.12 -38.11 7.74
C PRO A 60 -16.31 -37.59 6.29
N LYS A 61 -16.54 -38.55 5.36
CA LYS A 61 -16.62 -38.22 3.91
C LYS A 61 -17.75 -37.25 3.57
N ASP A 62 -18.89 -37.37 4.21
CA ASP A 62 -20.05 -36.49 4.04
C ASP A 62 -19.76 -35.07 4.50
N GLU A 63 -19.04 -34.90 5.61
CA GLU A 63 -18.60 -33.56 6.06
C GLU A 63 -17.56 -32.94 5.12
N ILE A 64 -16.62 -33.75 4.61
CA ILE A 64 -15.64 -33.30 3.60
C ILE A 64 -16.38 -32.80 2.36
N ASP A 65 -17.32 -33.61 1.83
CA ASP A 65 -18.09 -33.27 0.63
C ASP A 65 -18.87 -31.96 0.82
N LYS A 66 -19.52 -31.81 1.97
CA LYS A 66 -20.25 -30.59 2.33
C LYS A 66 -19.32 -29.36 2.33
N LYS A 67 -18.19 -29.42 3.06
CA LYS A 67 -17.23 -28.30 3.15
C LYS A 67 -16.61 -27.95 1.80
N VAL A 68 -16.25 -28.95 1.00
CA VAL A 68 -15.68 -28.72 -0.34
C VAL A 68 -16.69 -28.07 -1.27
N LYS A 69 -17.95 -28.54 -1.27
CA LYS A 69 -19.02 -27.94 -2.11
C LYS A 69 -19.36 -26.52 -1.67
N GLU A 70 -19.40 -26.25 -0.38
CA GLU A 70 -19.61 -24.88 0.15
C GLU A 70 -18.50 -23.92 -0.29
N ALA A 71 -17.24 -24.32 -0.11
CA ALA A 71 -16.10 -23.49 -0.56
C ALA A 71 -16.06 -23.35 -2.09
N ALA A 72 -16.37 -24.42 -2.83
CA ALA A 72 -16.45 -24.38 -4.29
C ALA A 72 -17.57 -23.44 -4.79
N LYS A 73 -18.68 -23.35 -4.06
CA LYS A 73 -19.77 -22.40 -4.37
C LYS A 73 -19.32 -20.95 -4.16
N ILE A 74 -18.62 -20.66 -3.04
CA ILE A 74 -18.10 -19.31 -2.75
C ILE A 74 -17.14 -18.85 -3.86
N LEU A 75 -16.31 -19.77 -4.38
CA LEU A 75 -15.23 -19.48 -5.33
C LEU A 75 -15.60 -19.75 -6.79
N ASP A 76 -16.87 -20.07 -7.08
CA ASP A 76 -17.34 -20.46 -8.43
C ASP A 76 -16.50 -21.58 -9.08
N LEU A 77 -16.20 -22.62 -8.30
CA LEU A 77 -15.40 -23.77 -8.73
C LEU A 77 -16.23 -25.05 -8.96
N GLY A 78 -17.53 -25.01 -8.72
CA GLY A 78 -18.39 -26.20 -8.75
C GLY A 78 -18.28 -27.02 -10.05
N HIS A 79 -18.19 -26.33 -11.19
CA HIS A 79 -18.06 -26.93 -12.53
C HIS A 79 -16.64 -27.43 -12.87
N LEU A 80 -15.68 -27.23 -11.98
CA LEU A 80 -14.26 -27.57 -12.17
C LEU A 80 -13.77 -28.67 -11.21
N LEU A 81 -14.60 -29.18 -10.30
CA LEU A 81 -14.19 -30.08 -9.22
C LEU A 81 -13.46 -31.33 -9.68
N ASP A 82 -13.81 -31.88 -10.84
CA ASP A 82 -13.19 -33.09 -11.39
C ASP A 82 -11.93 -32.79 -12.23
N ARG A 83 -11.64 -31.52 -12.52
CA ARG A 83 -10.46 -31.16 -13.32
C ARG A 83 -9.17 -31.21 -12.50
N LYS A 84 -8.05 -31.41 -13.23
CA LYS A 84 -6.71 -31.34 -12.64
C LYS A 84 -6.10 -29.95 -12.85
N PRO A 85 -5.14 -29.51 -12.02
CA PRO A 85 -4.51 -28.18 -12.10
C PRO A 85 -3.97 -27.79 -13.48
N LYS A 86 -3.47 -28.75 -14.27
CA LYS A 86 -2.97 -28.51 -15.64
C LYS A 86 -4.04 -28.03 -16.62
N ALA A 87 -5.31 -28.30 -16.35
CA ALA A 87 -6.45 -27.91 -17.18
C ALA A 87 -7.12 -26.61 -16.70
N LEU A 88 -6.47 -25.85 -15.81
CA LEU A 88 -7.00 -24.64 -15.19
C LEU A 88 -6.21 -23.39 -15.66
N SER A 89 -6.91 -22.26 -15.77
CA SER A 89 -6.26 -20.95 -15.91
C SER A 89 -5.54 -20.53 -14.62
N GLY A 90 -4.70 -19.48 -14.68
CA GLY A 90 -4.01 -18.93 -13.51
C GLY A 90 -4.97 -18.59 -12.37
N GLY A 91 -6.03 -17.82 -12.65
CA GLY A 91 -7.03 -17.45 -11.65
C GLY A 91 -7.83 -18.63 -11.11
N GLN A 92 -8.11 -19.64 -11.94
CA GLN A 92 -8.75 -20.86 -11.46
C GLN A 92 -7.84 -21.63 -10.51
N ARG A 93 -6.55 -21.75 -10.81
CA ARG A 93 -5.58 -22.36 -9.88
C ARG A 93 -5.51 -21.61 -8.56
N GLN A 94 -5.52 -20.30 -8.59
CA GLN A 94 -5.53 -19.46 -7.39
C GLN A 94 -6.79 -19.68 -6.57
N ARG A 95 -7.98 -19.67 -7.19
CA ARG A 95 -9.25 -20.00 -6.49
C ARG A 95 -9.20 -21.38 -5.83
N VAL A 96 -8.60 -22.38 -6.48
CA VAL A 96 -8.40 -23.69 -5.88
C VAL A 96 -7.49 -23.63 -4.65
N ALA A 97 -6.41 -22.84 -4.69
CA ALA A 97 -5.54 -22.64 -3.53
C ALA A 97 -6.27 -21.95 -2.37
N LEU A 98 -7.10 -20.94 -2.67
CA LEU A 98 -7.98 -20.31 -1.69
C LEU A 98 -8.99 -21.30 -1.12
N GLY A 99 -9.63 -22.12 -1.97
CA GLY A 99 -10.58 -23.15 -1.55
C GLY A 99 -9.94 -24.17 -0.60
N ARG A 100 -8.71 -24.58 -0.89
CA ARG A 100 -7.92 -25.46 -0.02
C ARG A 100 -7.66 -24.84 1.37
N ALA A 101 -7.53 -23.51 1.43
CA ALA A 101 -7.38 -22.79 2.68
C ALA A 101 -8.72 -22.65 3.43
N ILE A 102 -9.80 -22.28 2.73
CA ILE A 102 -11.13 -22.01 3.31
C ILE A 102 -11.73 -23.25 3.96
N VAL A 103 -11.64 -24.43 3.32
CA VAL A 103 -12.25 -25.69 3.85
C VAL A 103 -11.72 -26.06 5.25
N ARG A 104 -10.55 -25.54 5.64
CA ARG A 104 -9.94 -25.76 6.96
C ARG A 104 -10.58 -24.91 8.04
N ASN A 105 -11.30 -23.85 7.68
CA ASN A 105 -11.85 -22.84 8.58
C ASN A 105 -10.83 -22.33 9.61
N PRO A 106 -9.68 -21.77 9.16
CA PRO A 106 -8.59 -21.36 10.04
C PRO A 106 -8.90 -20.07 10.77
N LYS A 107 -8.23 -19.84 11.91
CA LYS A 107 -8.30 -18.54 12.63
C LYS A 107 -7.59 -17.42 11.87
N VAL A 108 -6.53 -17.74 11.12
CA VAL A 108 -5.73 -16.76 10.36
C VAL A 108 -5.42 -17.29 8.96
N PHE A 109 -5.66 -16.47 7.95
CA PHE A 109 -5.18 -16.69 6.59
C PHE A 109 -3.86 -15.96 6.37
N LEU A 110 -2.85 -16.66 5.87
CA LEU A 110 -1.58 -16.11 5.45
C LEU A 110 -1.51 -16.16 3.92
N MET A 111 -1.30 -15.03 3.28
CA MET A 111 -1.23 -14.91 1.82
C MET A 111 0.12 -14.30 1.44
N ASP A 112 0.96 -15.09 0.79
CA ASP A 112 2.30 -14.69 0.38
C ASP A 112 2.31 -14.39 -1.12
N GLU A 113 2.20 -13.11 -1.47
CA GLU A 113 2.12 -12.57 -2.84
C GLU A 113 1.17 -13.36 -3.77
N PRO A 114 -0.08 -13.62 -3.37
CA PRO A 114 -0.93 -14.56 -4.09
C PRO A 114 -1.33 -14.10 -5.49
N LEU A 115 -1.21 -12.82 -5.83
CA LEU A 115 -1.63 -12.24 -7.11
C LEU A 115 -0.45 -11.92 -8.07
N SER A 116 0.80 -12.06 -7.63
CA SER A 116 1.99 -11.63 -8.38
C SER A 116 2.13 -12.30 -9.77
N ASN A 117 1.67 -13.55 -9.90
CA ASN A 117 1.77 -14.35 -11.13
C ASN A 117 0.57 -14.21 -12.09
N LEU A 118 -0.30 -13.21 -11.87
CA LEU A 118 -1.49 -12.96 -12.70
C LEU A 118 -1.31 -11.74 -13.60
N ASP A 119 -1.95 -11.78 -14.77
CA ASP A 119 -2.09 -10.60 -15.62
C ASP A 119 -2.94 -9.51 -14.95
N ALA A 120 -2.82 -8.26 -15.40
CA ALA A 120 -3.45 -7.09 -14.78
C ALA A 120 -4.97 -7.21 -14.65
N LYS A 121 -5.66 -7.72 -15.69
CA LYS A 121 -7.13 -7.86 -15.69
C LYS A 121 -7.57 -8.90 -14.65
N LEU A 122 -6.89 -10.03 -14.62
CA LEU A 122 -7.20 -11.12 -13.70
C LEU A 122 -6.84 -10.74 -12.27
N ARG A 123 -5.71 -10.02 -12.06
CA ARG A 123 -5.31 -9.49 -10.75
C ARG A 123 -6.38 -8.58 -10.16
N THR A 124 -6.93 -7.64 -10.95
CA THR A 124 -8.01 -6.76 -10.51
C THR A 124 -9.27 -7.55 -10.11
N ALA A 125 -9.68 -8.54 -10.90
CA ALA A 125 -10.83 -9.38 -10.57
C ALA A 125 -10.59 -10.19 -9.28
N MET A 126 -9.42 -10.82 -9.13
CA MET A 126 -9.07 -11.63 -7.96
C MET A 126 -8.93 -10.80 -6.69
N ARG A 127 -8.40 -9.57 -6.77
CA ARG A 127 -8.36 -8.63 -5.66
C ARG A 127 -9.76 -8.37 -5.10
N THR A 128 -10.72 -8.08 -5.99
CA THR A 128 -12.12 -7.89 -5.59
C THR A 128 -12.71 -9.15 -4.93
N GLU A 129 -12.41 -10.34 -5.45
CA GLU A 129 -12.88 -11.60 -4.87
C GLU A 129 -12.30 -11.87 -3.49
N ILE A 130 -10.98 -11.64 -3.29
CA ILE A 130 -10.33 -11.82 -1.99
C ILE A 130 -10.89 -10.83 -0.96
N THR A 131 -11.13 -9.57 -1.35
CA THR A 131 -11.73 -8.56 -0.46
C THR A 131 -13.15 -8.97 -0.04
N LYS A 132 -13.98 -9.46 -0.97
CA LYS A 132 -15.32 -9.98 -0.64
C LYS A 132 -15.24 -11.20 0.28
N LEU A 133 -14.30 -12.10 0.02
CA LEU A 133 -14.08 -13.28 0.83
C LEU A 133 -13.67 -12.91 2.26
N HIS A 134 -12.72 -12.00 2.44
CA HIS A 134 -12.31 -11.49 3.76
C HIS A 134 -13.52 -10.97 4.54
N LYS A 135 -14.31 -10.07 3.92
CA LYS A 135 -15.52 -9.52 4.54
C LYS A 135 -16.56 -10.58 4.90
N SER A 136 -16.70 -11.64 4.11
CA SER A 136 -17.68 -12.71 4.35
C SER A 136 -17.27 -13.68 5.44
N LEU A 137 -15.95 -13.91 5.60
CA LEU A 137 -15.42 -14.85 6.60
C LEU A 137 -15.21 -14.20 7.97
N GLY A 138 -14.97 -12.88 8.03
CA GLY A 138 -14.73 -12.15 9.27
C GLY A 138 -13.51 -12.63 10.06
N THR A 139 -12.56 -13.29 9.39
CA THR A 139 -11.33 -13.83 9.98
C THR A 139 -10.13 -12.94 9.69
N THR A 140 -9.05 -13.08 10.44
CA THR A 140 -7.82 -12.32 10.22
C THR A 140 -7.10 -12.80 8.96
N PHE A 141 -6.80 -11.86 8.07
CA PHE A 141 -5.96 -12.07 6.88
C PHE A 141 -4.65 -11.32 7.04
N ILE A 142 -3.52 -11.99 6.86
CA ILE A 142 -2.20 -11.38 6.72
C ILE A 142 -1.80 -11.57 5.26
N TYR A 143 -1.67 -10.45 4.56
CA TYR A 143 -1.43 -10.40 3.13
C TYR A 143 -0.09 -9.72 2.85
N VAL A 144 0.84 -10.44 2.23
CA VAL A 144 2.13 -9.90 1.79
C VAL A 144 2.03 -9.54 0.32
N THR A 145 2.44 -8.32 -0.01
CA THR A 145 2.49 -7.85 -1.40
C THR A 145 3.57 -6.78 -1.56
N HIS A 146 4.08 -6.63 -2.77
CA HIS A 146 4.88 -5.50 -3.21
C HIS A 146 4.06 -4.51 -4.07
N ASP A 147 2.79 -4.82 -4.34
CA ASP A 147 1.88 -3.97 -5.10
C ASP A 147 1.11 -3.04 -4.14
N GLN A 148 1.43 -1.74 -4.22
CA GLN A 148 0.79 -0.73 -3.36
C GLN A 148 -0.73 -0.62 -3.60
N VAL A 149 -1.22 -0.89 -4.83
CA VAL A 149 -2.65 -0.84 -5.12
C VAL A 149 -3.39 -1.95 -4.38
N GLU A 150 -2.77 -3.15 -4.26
CA GLU A 150 -3.31 -4.24 -3.46
C GLU A 150 -3.38 -3.83 -1.99
N ALA A 151 -2.27 -3.34 -1.42
CA ALA A 151 -2.20 -2.91 -0.04
C ALA A 151 -3.25 -1.82 0.28
N MET A 152 -3.29 -0.75 -0.52
CA MET A 152 -4.17 0.40 -0.32
C MET A 152 -5.67 0.07 -0.45
N THR A 153 -6.03 -0.94 -1.29
CA THR A 153 -7.44 -1.23 -1.58
C THR A 153 -8.02 -2.39 -0.79
N MET A 154 -7.19 -3.25 -0.21
CA MET A 154 -7.65 -4.48 0.44
C MET A 154 -7.47 -4.47 1.96
N ALA A 155 -6.49 -3.73 2.47
CA ALA A 155 -6.12 -3.78 3.87
C ALA A 155 -6.96 -2.86 4.76
N ASP A 156 -7.26 -3.30 5.97
CA ASP A 156 -7.74 -2.44 7.06
C ASP A 156 -6.56 -1.70 7.72
N ARG A 157 -5.38 -2.35 7.74
CA ARG A 157 -4.11 -1.79 8.23
C ARG A 157 -2.96 -2.25 7.35
N ILE A 158 -2.05 -1.33 7.05
CA ILE A 158 -0.81 -1.60 6.30
C ILE A 158 0.38 -1.55 7.25
N VAL A 159 1.29 -2.50 7.10
CA VAL A 159 2.60 -2.49 7.74
C VAL A 159 3.65 -2.26 6.65
N VAL A 160 4.26 -1.08 6.63
CA VAL A 160 5.37 -0.77 5.72
C VAL A 160 6.67 -1.22 6.38
N MET A 161 7.44 -2.03 5.67
CA MET A 161 8.71 -2.58 6.15
C MET A 161 9.87 -2.19 5.24
N LYS A 162 11.05 -1.95 5.85
CA LYS A 162 12.32 -1.74 5.16
C LYS A 162 13.41 -2.51 5.91
N ASP A 163 14.18 -3.33 5.23
CA ASP A 163 15.31 -4.08 5.78
C ASP A 163 14.97 -4.85 7.07
N GLY A 164 13.77 -5.46 7.11
CA GLY A 164 13.27 -6.20 8.25
C GLY A 164 12.71 -5.34 9.39
N ILE A 165 12.78 -4.02 9.29
CA ILE A 165 12.31 -3.07 10.30
C ILE A 165 10.98 -2.46 9.88
N VAL A 166 10.02 -2.43 10.80
CA VAL A 166 8.74 -1.76 10.60
C VAL A 166 8.95 -0.24 10.58
N GLN A 167 8.53 0.40 9.49
CA GLN A 167 8.61 1.85 9.31
C GLN A 167 7.35 2.57 9.77
N GLN A 168 6.19 2.00 9.48
CA GLN A 168 4.88 2.54 9.89
C GLN A 168 3.82 1.44 9.88
N ILE A 169 2.86 1.54 10.82
CA ILE A 169 1.66 0.71 10.87
C ILE A 169 0.47 1.64 11.04
N ASP A 170 -0.37 1.73 10.00
CA ASP A 170 -1.57 2.58 10.04
C ASP A 170 -2.63 2.11 9.06
N THR A 171 -3.77 2.83 9.00
CA THR A 171 -4.75 2.66 7.93
C THR A 171 -4.16 3.05 6.58
N PRO A 172 -4.68 2.54 5.45
CA PRO A 172 -4.23 2.97 4.13
C PRO A 172 -4.22 4.49 3.96
N GLN A 173 -5.27 5.18 4.42
CA GLN A 173 -5.39 6.63 4.31
C GLN A 173 -4.31 7.36 5.13
N ASP A 174 -4.06 6.93 6.38
CA ASP A 174 -3.04 7.57 7.23
C ASP A 174 -1.62 7.34 6.70
N ILE A 175 -1.33 6.15 6.13
CA ILE A 175 -0.05 5.88 5.45
C ILE A 175 0.19 6.86 4.30
N TYR A 176 -0.88 7.17 3.56
CA TYR A 176 -0.82 8.08 2.42
C TYR A 176 -0.75 9.55 2.84
N ASP A 177 -1.63 9.99 3.75
CA ASP A 177 -1.78 11.40 4.16
C ASP A 177 -0.76 11.81 5.23
N SER A 178 -0.17 10.87 5.96
CA SER A 178 0.67 11.15 7.12
C SER A 178 1.84 10.17 7.23
N PRO A 179 2.73 10.11 6.24
CA PRO A 179 3.89 9.21 6.27
C PRO A 179 4.87 9.61 7.39
N ASN A 180 5.39 8.61 8.11
CA ASN A 180 6.31 8.86 9.24
C ASN A 180 7.72 9.28 8.80
N ASN A 181 8.11 8.92 7.59
CA ASN A 181 9.44 9.25 7.05
C ASN A 181 9.42 9.28 5.52
N MET A 182 10.52 9.74 4.93
CA MET A 182 10.68 9.84 3.47
C MET A 182 10.55 8.48 2.77
N PHE A 183 10.97 7.38 3.41
CA PHE A 183 10.84 6.06 2.81
C PHE A 183 9.37 5.70 2.59
N VAL A 184 8.53 5.85 3.62
CA VAL A 184 7.08 5.59 3.51
C VAL A 184 6.44 6.52 2.48
N ALA A 185 6.78 7.82 2.54
CA ALA A 185 6.25 8.84 1.63
C ALA A 185 6.57 8.57 0.16
N GLY A 186 7.80 8.12 -0.13
CA GLY A 186 8.25 7.80 -1.48
C GLY A 186 7.82 6.41 -1.95
N PHE A 187 7.60 5.47 -1.01
CA PHE A 187 7.16 4.12 -1.35
C PHE A 187 5.67 4.04 -1.73
N ILE A 188 4.83 4.90 -1.14
CA ILE A 188 3.38 4.94 -1.36
C ILE A 188 3.01 6.11 -2.27
N GLY A 189 2.42 5.80 -3.42
CA GLY A 189 1.97 6.74 -4.46
C GLY A 189 2.62 6.46 -5.81
N ALA A 190 1.86 6.64 -6.88
CA ALA A 190 2.33 6.52 -8.27
C ALA A 190 1.78 7.70 -9.08
N PRO A 191 2.65 8.62 -9.51
CA PRO A 191 4.09 8.73 -9.25
C PRO A 191 4.45 8.93 -7.77
N GLN A 192 5.74 8.75 -7.43
CA GLN A 192 6.24 8.97 -6.06
C GLN A 192 6.16 10.44 -5.66
N MET A 193 6.16 10.69 -4.34
CA MET A 193 6.26 12.05 -3.77
C MET A 193 7.54 12.74 -4.26
N ASN A 194 7.42 14.04 -4.61
CA ASN A 194 8.58 14.87 -4.85
C ASN A 194 9.26 15.22 -3.54
N PHE A 195 10.59 15.21 -3.52
CA PHE A 195 11.41 15.65 -2.40
C PHE A 195 12.33 16.76 -2.85
N ILE A 196 12.23 17.92 -2.22
CA ILE A 196 12.92 19.16 -2.62
C ILE A 196 13.67 19.71 -1.42
N ASP A 197 14.98 19.90 -1.57
CA ASP A 197 15.80 20.59 -0.55
C ASP A 197 15.37 22.05 -0.44
N VAL A 198 15.03 22.48 0.77
CA VAL A 198 14.62 23.84 1.08
C VAL A 198 15.19 24.29 2.42
N LYS A 199 15.27 25.62 2.63
CA LYS A 199 15.58 26.22 3.91
C LYS A 199 14.33 26.84 4.51
N LEU A 200 14.07 26.60 5.78
CA LEU A 200 12.97 27.27 6.48
C LEU A 200 13.40 28.68 6.89
N VAL A 201 12.62 29.67 6.48
CA VAL A 201 12.86 31.07 6.83
C VAL A 201 11.58 31.69 7.39
N GLU A 202 11.73 32.54 8.41
CA GLU A 202 10.63 33.32 8.96
C GLU A 202 10.62 34.72 8.33
N LYS A 203 9.45 35.15 7.84
CA LYS A 203 9.22 36.50 7.28
C LYS A 203 7.85 37.00 7.75
N ASP A 204 7.83 38.13 8.41
CA ASP A 204 6.59 38.77 8.89
C ASP A 204 5.73 37.87 9.78
N GLY A 205 6.38 36.99 10.59
CA GLY A 205 5.73 36.02 11.49
C GLY A 205 5.17 34.76 10.78
N GLU A 206 5.47 34.58 9.50
CA GLU A 206 5.08 33.45 8.69
C GLU A 206 6.31 32.62 8.26
N ILE A 207 6.15 31.29 8.16
CA ILE A 207 7.23 30.38 7.79
C ILE A 207 7.14 30.03 6.30
N TYR A 208 8.27 30.16 5.64
CA TYR A 208 8.45 29.83 4.22
C TYR A 208 9.47 28.70 4.06
N ALA A 209 9.17 27.76 3.17
CA ALA A 209 10.12 26.80 2.63
C ALA A 209 10.72 27.40 1.35
N GLN A 210 12.03 27.70 1.37
CA GLN A 210 12.65 28.49 0.30
C GLN A 210 13.93 27.85 -0.22
N ASN A 211 14.12 27.93 -1.54
CA ASN A 211 15.41 27.66 -2.21
C ASN A 211 15.61 28.65 -3.37
N ASP A 212 16.49 28.34 -4.33
CA ASP A 212 16.79 29.17 -5.51
C ASP A 212 15.61 29.34 -6.51
N ALA A 213 14.67 28.37 -6.50
CA ALA A 213 13.55 28.32 -7.44
C ALA A 213 12.17 28.48 -6.77
N LEU A 214 12.06 28.22 -5.49
CA LEU A 214 10.80 28.12 -4.76
C LEU A 214 10.78 29.03 -3.53
N SER A 215 9.62 29.63 -3.24
CA SER A 215 9.35 30.32 -1.97
C SER A 215 7.90 30.09 -1.58
N ILE A 216 7.68 29.00 -0.87
CA ILE A 216 6.35 28.47 -0.54
C ILE A 216 6.04 28.77 0.93
N LYS A 217 4.95 29.51 1.18
CA LYS A 217 4.45 29.73 2.53
C LYS A 217 3.86 28.43 3.09
N LEU A 218 4.30 28.04 4.27
CA LEU A 218 3.74 26.87 4.95
C LEU A 218 2.42 27.22 5.66
N ASN A 219 1.56 26.22 5.82
CA ASN A 219 0.32 26.37 6.55
C ASN A 219 0.61 26.56 8.06
N ALA A 220 -0.03 27.53 8.69
CA ALA A 220 0.17 27.84 10.11
C ALA A 220 -0.09 26.65 11.04
N GLY A 221 -1.01 25.75 10.67
CA GLY A 221 -1.33 24.54 11.43
C GLY A 221 -0.18 23.51 11.50
N ASP A 222 0.79 23.59 10.60
CA ASP A 222 1.92 22.63 10.51
C ASP A 222 3.23 23.24 11.05
N CYS A 223 3.20 24.50 11.51
CA CYS A 223 4.40 25.24 11.90
C CYS A 223 4.78 25.07 13.38
N GLY A 224 3.91 24.51 14.21
CA GLY A 224 4.14 24.32 15.64
C GLY A 224 5.39 23.49 15.94
N ALA A 225 5.46 22.29 15.38
CA ALA A 225 6.62 21.39 15.53
C ALA A 225 7.89 21.97 14.90
N LEU A 226 7.79 22.70 13.79
CA LEU A 226 8.93 23.32 13.13
C LEU A 226 9.59 24.40 14.03
N THR A 227 8.76 25.19 14.70
CA THR A 227 9.22 26.25 15.62
C THR A 227 9.74 25.66 16.93
N SER A 228 8.97 24.78 17.58
CA SER A 228 9.31 24.22 18.90
C SER A 228 10.60 23.37 18.86
N ASN A 229 10.85 22.68 17.75
CA ASN A 229 12.04 21.85 17.55
C ASN A 229 13.22 22.62 16.93
N GLY A 230 13.10 23.94 16.75
CA GLY A 230 14.19 24.81 16.29
C GLY A 230 14.64 24.55 14.86
N TYR A 231 13.71 24.29 13.94
CA TYR A 231 14.02 24.08 12.51
C TYR A 231 14.09 25.38 11.71
N ILE A 232 13.64 26.49 12.28
CA ILE A 232 13.71 27.79 11.59
C ILE A 232 15.19 28.14 11.32
N GLY A 233 15.49 28.48 10.07
CA GLY A 233 16.85 28.75 9.58
C GLY A 233 17.63 27.52 9.15
N LYS A 234 17.10 26.29 9.35
CA LYS A 234 17.76 25.06 8.93
C LYS A 234 17.31 24.60 7.53
N GLU A 235 18.14 23.78 6.93
CA GLU A 235 17.78 23.01 5.73
C GLU A 235 16.92 21.80 6.11
N VAL A 236 15.85 21.58 5.36
CA VAL A 236 14.90 20.47 5.49
C VAL A 236 14.52 19.98 4.10
N ILE A 237 13.75 18.91 4.05
CA ILE A 237 13.21 18.39 2.77
C ILE A 237 11.71 18.64 2.75
N LEU A 238 11.26 19.36 1.72
CA LEU A 238 9.85 19.53 1.39
C LEU A 238 9.39 18.34 0.56
N GLY A 239 8.34 17.66 1.00
CA GLY A 239 7.64 16.61 0.26
C GLY A 239 6.31 17.12 -0.26
N ILE A 240 6.04 16.90 -1.55
CA ILE A 240 4.73 17.20 -2.18
C ILE A 240 4.38 16.12 -3.19
N ARG A 241 3.14 15.64 -3.17
CA ARG A 241 2.71 14.64 -4.15
C ARG A 241 2.44 15.26 -5.51
N PRO A 242 2.64 14.51 -6.61
CA PRO A 242 2.40 14.98 -7.96
C PRO A 242 0.99 15.54 -8.20
N GLU A 243 -0.02 14.98 -7.57
CA GLU A 243 -1.43 15.38 -7.66
C GLU A 243 -1.77 16.64 -6.86
N ASP A 244 -0.90 17.05 -5.94
CA ASP A 244 -1.07 18.24 -5.10
C ASP A 244 -0.34 19.46 -5.67
N ILE A 245 0.15 19.36 -6.92
CA ILE A 245 0.69 20.46 -7.72
C ILE A 245 -0.33 20.81 -8.78
N HIS A 246 -0.76 22.06 -8.80
CA HIS A 246 -1.87 22.54 -9.63
C HIS A 246 -1.42 23.50 -10.73
N ILE A 247 -2.07 23.39 -11.90
CA ILE A 247 -1.86 24.23 -13.08
C ILE A 247 -3.10 25.07 -13.39
N GLU A 248 -4.23 24.80 -12.76
CA GLU A 248 -5.49 25.49 -12.99
C GLU A 248 -5.40 26.95 -12.54
N ASP A 249 -5.70 27.90 -13.44
CA ASP A 249 -5.62 29.33 -13.17
C ASP A 249 -6.35 29.74 -11.88
N ILE A 250 -7.55 29.19 -11.65
CA ILE A 250 -8.34 29.46 -10.44
C ILE A 250 -7.58 29.08 -9.17
N PHE A 251 -6.88 27.95 -9.15
CA PHE A 251 -6.10 27.50 -7.99
C PHE A 251 -4.84 28.35 -7.83
N VAL A 252 -4.12 28.60 -8.93
CA VAL A 252 -2.88 29.39 -8.97
C VAL A 252 -3.13 30.83 -8.50
N ASP A 253 -4.22 31.46 -8.94
CA ASP A 253 -4.54 32.86 -8.59
C ASP A 253 -4.99 33.00 -7.12
N ASN A 254 -5.55 31.95 -6.53
CA ASN A 254 -5.95 31.92 -5.11
C ASN A 254 -4.82 31.46 -4.17
N SER A 255 -3.68 31.03 -4.72
CA SER A 255 -2.57 30.43 -3.96
C SER A 255 -1.23 31.11 -4.24
N LEU A 256 -1.23 32.44 -4.37
CA LEU A 256 -0.05 33.26 -4.81
C LEU A 256 1.18 33.05 -3.91
N ASP A 257 0.99 32.72 -2.64
CA ASP A 257 2.03 32.46 -1.65
C ASP A 257 2.62 31.02 -1.71
N SER A 258 2.13 30.19 -2.63
CA SER A 258 2.65 28.85 -2.92
C SER A 258 2.90 28.61 -4.41
N THR A 259 2.98 29.67 -5.20
CA THR A 259 3.26 29.58 -6.64
C THR A 259 4.74 29.50 -6.94
N PHE A 260 5.06 28.83 -8.04
CA PHE A 260 6.40 28.75 -8.62
C PHE A 260 6.34 28.57 -10.13
N GLU A 261 7.48 28.80 -10.80
CA GLU A 261 7.62 28.58 -12.23
C GLU A 261 8.49 27.35 -12.52
N ALA A 262 8.09 26.56 -13.51
CA ALA A 262 8.86 25.40 -13.97
C ALA A 262 8.78 25.24 -15.49
N ASN A 263 9.83 24.68 -16.08
CA ASN A 263 9.86 24.36 -17.51
C ASN A 263 9.53 22.88 -17.70
N VAL A 264 8.75 22.57 -18.74
CA VAL A 264 8.39 21.20 -19.10
C VAL A 264 9.60 20.53 -19.77
N GLU A 265 10.10 19.45 -19.18
CA GLU A 265 11.11 18.58 -19.78
C GLU A 265 10.48 17.45 -20.60
N LEU A 266 9.35 16.89 -20.11
CA LEU A 266 8.60 15.81 -20.78
C LEU A 266 7.16 15.80 -20.27
N GLY A 267 6.21 15.44 -21.13
CA GLY A 267 4.83 15.12 -20.78
C GLY A 267 4.46 13.70 -21.24
N GLU A 268 4.11 12.82 -20.30
CA GLU A 268 3.65 11.45 -20.60
C GLU A 268 2.13 11.37 -20.47
N LEU A 269 1.43 11.29 -21.60
CA LEU A 269 -0.03 11.16 -21.62
C LEU A 269 -0.44 9.71 -21.30
N MET A 270 -1.06 9.52 -20.14
CA MET A 270 -1.54 8.23 -19.63
C MET A 270 -3.06 8.03 -19.86
N GLY A 271 -3.60 8.68 -20.87
CA GLY A 271 -5.04 8.66 -21.17
C GLY A 271 -5.82 9.76 -20.45
N ALA A 272 -6.36 9.48 -19.28
CA ALA A 272 -7.10 10.49 -18.50
C ALA A 272 -6.21 11.47 -17.75
N GLU A 273 -4.94 11.16 -17.59
CA GLU A 273 -3.96 11.93 -16.84
C GLU A 273 -2.70 12.18 -17.68
N ILE A 274 -1.97 13.26 -17.39
CA ILE A 274 -0.63 13.51 -17.92
C ILE A 274 0.35 13.65 -16.77
N TYR A 275 1.46 12.92 -16.83
CA TYR A 275 2.59 13.10 -15.94
C TYR A 275 3.54 14.09 -16.57
N ALA A 276 3.71 15.24 -15.90
CA ALA A 276 4.60 16.31 -16.34
C ALA A 276 5.91 16.24 -15.56
N TYR A 277 7.00 15.99 -16.27
CA TYR A 277 8.36 16.09 -15.74
C TYR A 277 8.83 17.52 -15.94
N LEU A 278 9.11 18.20 -14.84
CA LEU A 278 9.31 19.63 -14.78
C LEU A 278 10.67 19.99 -14.18
N LYS A 279 11.23 21.10 -14.61
CA LYS A 279 12.44 21.69 -14.05
C LYS A 279 12.16 23.06 -13.45
N ALA A 280 12.32 23.17 -12.12
CA ALA A 280 12.28 24.44 -11.39
C ALA A 280 13.68 24.73 -10.82
N GLY A 281 14.39 25.71 -11.43
CA GLY A 281 15.80 25.91 -11.12
C GLY A 281 16.62 24.63 -11.35
N ASN A 282 17.28 24.15 -10.28
CA ASN A 282 18.05 22.91 -10.31
C ASN A 282 17.23 21.67 -9.90
N HIS A 283 15.97 21.83 -9.53
CA HIS A 283 15.12 20.76 -8.98
C HIS A 283 14.26 20.12 -10.07
N SER A 284 14.22 18.78 -10.10
CA SER A 284 13.30 18.03 -10.94
C SER A 284 12.04 17.73 -10.13
N ILE A 285 10.88 18.02 -10.71
CA ILE A 285 9.55 17.87 -10.08
C ILE A 285 8.66 17.09 -11.03
N ILE A 286 7.90 16.17 -10.51
CA ILE A 286 6.85 15.45 -11.26
C ILE A 286 5.51 16.00 -10.80
N ALA A 287 4.66 16.43 -11.73
CA ALA A 287 3.28 16.81 -11.45
C ALA A 287 2.32 15.91 -12.24
N ARG A 288 1.11 15.75 -11.72
CA ARG A 288 0.05 14.98 -12.35
C ARG A 288 -1.14 15.88 -12.64
N PHE A 289 -1.46 16.05 -13.92
CA PHE A 289 -2.55 16.91 -14.37
C PHE A 289 -3.62 16.12 -15.13
N ASP A 290 -4.75 16.75 -15.41
CA ASP A 290 -5.77 16.19 -16.29
C ASP A 290 -5.20 16.02 -17.72
N GLY A 291 -5.49 14.87 -18.35
CA GLY A 291 -4.99 14.53 -19.70
C GLY A 291 -5.45 15.46 -20.82
N ARG A 292 -6.34 16.42 -20.54
CA ARG A 292 -6.75 17.46 -21.50
C ARG A 292 -5.71 18.56 -21.66
N TYR A 293 -4.78 18.72 -20.71
CA TYR A 293 -3.69 19.67 -20.86
C TYR A 293 -2.72 19.21 -21.95
N LYS A 294 -2.31 20.14 -22.79
CA LYS A 294 -1.29 19.92 -23.83
C LYS A 294 -0.01 20.58 -23.37
N LEU A 295 0.98 19.77 -23.08
CA LEU A 295 2.29 20.21 -22.63
C LEU A 295 3.32 19.93 -23.71
N ASN A 296 4.09 20.96 -24.10
CA ASN A 296 5.20 20.81 -25.02
C ASN A 296 6.51 20.97 -24.25
N ILE A 297 7.55 20.28 -24.70
CA ILE A 297 8.90 20.44 -24.16
C ILE A 297 9.32 21.90 -24.30
N GLY A 298 9.78 22.49 -23.20
CA GLY A 298 10.20 23.90 -23.13
C GLY A 298 9.09 24.86 -22.72
N ASP A 299 7.82 24.43 -22.62
CA ASP A 299 6.76 25.29 -22.10
C ASP A 299 7.10 25.74 -20.66
N LYS A 300 6.90 27.03 -20.38
CA LYS A 300 7.07 27.60 -19.05
C LYS A 300 5.71 27.66 -18.36
N LEU A 301 5.58 26.96 -17.27
CA LEU A 301 4.33 26.86 -16.51
C LEU A 301 4.42 27.64 -15.21
N LYS A 302 3.35 28.32 -14.85
CA LYS A 302 3.11 28.85 -13.51
C LYS A 302 2.23 27.85 -12.76
N LEU A 303 2.72 27.35 -11.65
CA LEU A 303 2.13 26.26 -10.87
C LEU A 303 1.95 26.70 -9.42
N ALA A 304 1.08 26.01 -8.68
CA ALA A 304 0.94 26.20 -7.24
C ALA A 304 0.92 24.86 -6.51
N MET A 305 1.54 24.82 -5.32
CA MET A 305 1.47 23.68 -4.40
C MET A 305 0.29 23.85 -3.45
N ASP A 306 -0.46 22.76 -3.20
CA ASP A 306 -1.44 22.75 -2.11
C ASP A 306 -0.73 22.75 -0.76
N LYS A 307 -0.79 23.89 -0.06
CA LYS A 307 -0.12 24.10 1.25
C LYS A 307 -0.57 23.12 2.34
N HIS A 308 -1.79 22.61 2.23
CA HIS A 308 -2.34 21.65 3.19
C HIS A 308 -1.85 20.22 2.96
N ARG A 309 -1.14 19.98 1.86
CA ARG A 309 -0.60 18.67 1.45
C ARG A 309 0.94 18.64 1.45
N ILE A 310 1.58 19.70 1.91
CA ILE A 310 3.03 19.74 2.05
C ILE A 310 3.46 18.95 3.28
N HIS A 311 4.52 18.18 3.13
CA HIS A 311 5.20 17.47 4.20
C HIS A 311 6.60 18.04 4.39
N ILE A 312 7.06 18.12 5.64
CA ILE A 312 8.43 18.52 5.94
C ILE A 312 9.14 17.36 6.63
N PHE A 313 10.33 17.05 6.13
CA PHE A 313 11.17 15.98 6.68
C PHE A 313 12.51 16.56 7.15
N ASP A 314 13.01 16.03 8.26
CA ASP A 314 14.36 16.31 8.71
C ASP A 314 15.38 15.77 7.70
N LYS A 315 16.38 16.58 7.35
CA LYS A 315 17.33 16.26 6.27
C LYS A 315 18.26 15.09 6.63
N GLU A 316 18.60 14.93 7.91
CA GLU A 316 19.55 13.91 8.36
C GLU A 316 18.83 12.59 8.69
N THR A 317 17.76 12.67 9.49
CA THR A 317 17.03 11.49 9.97
C THR A 317 15.99 10.99 9.00
N GLN A 318 15.57 11.85 8.03
CA GLN A 318 14.48 11.61 7.08
C GLN A 318 13.10 11.39 7.72
N VAL A 319 12.97 11.70 9.00
CA VAL A 319 11.70 11.60 9.76
C VAL A 319 10.83 12.82 9.47
N ALA A 320 9.52 12.60 9.37
CA ALA A 320 8.56 13.69 9.19
C ALA A 320 8.50 14.60 10.42
N ILE A 321 8.60 15.91 10.18
CA ILE A 321 8.46 16.93 11.23
C ILE A 321 7.02 17.43 11.18
N ARG A 322 6.24 17.07 12.20
CA ARG A 322 4.82 17.42 12.30
C ARG A 322 4.39 17.49 13.76
N ASP A 323 3.35 18.23 14.02
CA ASP A 323 2.70 18.22 15.33
C ASP A 323 2.11 16.81 15.58
N GLU A 324 2.28 16.28 16.79
CA GLU A 324 1.65 15.02 17.16
C GLU A 324 0.13 15.17 17.04
N LYS A 325 -0.47 14.48 16.06
CA LYS A 325 -1.92 14.34 16.05
C LYS A 325 -2.30 13.63 17.35
N VAL A 326 -3.05 14.30 18.20
CA VAL A 326 -3.74 13.65 19.33
C VAL A 326 -4.61 12.56 18.69
N LYS A 327 -4.16 11.31 18.76
CA LYS A 327 -4.97 10.17 18.32
C LYS A 327 -6.17 10.16 19.26
N GLU A 328 -7.33 10.65 18.79
CA GLU A 328 -8.59 10.33 19.43
C GLU A 328 -8.68 8.81 19.47
N THR A 329 -8.47 8.27 20.65
CA THR A 329 -8.70 6.86 20.95
C THR A 329 -10.20 6.61 20.78
N SER A 330 -10.59 6.22 19.56
CA SER A 330 -11.90 5.61 19.31
C SER A 330 -11.93 4.30 20.13
N LYS A 331 -12.68 4.39 21.24
CA LYS A 331 -13.05 3.24 22.08
C LYS A 331 -13.97 2.30 21.31
#